data_a1036e73607c4ac89f5fee7d43a9f33b
#
_entry.id   a1036e73607c4ac89f5fee7d43a9f33b
#
_cell.length_a   1.000
_cell.length_b   1.000
_cell.length_c   1.000
_cell.angle_alpha   90.00
_cell.angle_beta   90.00
_cell.angle_gamma   90.00
#
_symmetry.space_group_name_H-M   'P 1'
#
loop_
_entity.id
_entity.type
_entity.pdbx_description
1 polymer ?
#
loop_
_entity_poly.entity_id
_entity_poly.type
_entity_poly.pdbx_seq_one_letter_code
_entity_poly.pdbx_strand_id
1 'polypeptide(L)'
;MAPFLKKPKVIISTDLNSESFYPGEPVNTRIFISSQDKTKVRAGTVNLICTEVYWKLVSDGKHTRNQKTKGDLYRIEEEFLTPTELFPGTEISVQKSIILPADSPPTISGRVVNLSWQLDVKLDIPKTRDIHEKRAIIVRPITMATPVMDDGEFARSNRITKSNDEGDLALILDSDHGIAGKTLSGRFEVMAKQDTSVDSVRVELEMNESAGTKSSKTVVDMVQLENEITFFPGAQRQWLFSLNIPDSAPPSFFMGNSSVEWRVKGILDKRRWKDFSVEYPIRL
;
A
#
# COMPACT_ATOMS: atom_id res chain seq x y z
N MET A 1 -36.05 -36.11 0.06
CA MET A 1 -34.61 -36.08 -0.24
C MET A 1 -34.42 -35.20 -1.47
N ALA A 2 -33.78 -34.03 -1.34
CA ALA A 2 -33.40 -33.26 -2.49
C ALA A 2 -32.35 -34.04 -3.29
N PRO A 3 -32.48 -34.15 -4.64
CA PRO A 3 -31.50 -34.88 -5.44
C PRO A 3 -30.16 -34.19 -5.29
N PHE A 4 -29.12 -34.95 -4.92
CA PHE A 4 -27.75 -34.49 -4.97
C PHE A 4 -27.43 -34.09 -6.42
N LEU A 5 -27.41 -32.79 -6.70
CA LEU A 5 -27.04 -32.28 -8.01
C LEU A 5 -25.57 -32.64 -8.26
N LYS A 6 -25.33 -33.50 -9.25
CA LYS A 6 -23.99 -33.93 -9.65
C LYS A 6 -23.21 -32.71 -10.08
N LYS A 7 -22.04 -32.47 -9.48
CA LYS A 7 -21.16 -31.37 -9.88
C LYS A 7 -20.73 -31.58 -11.34
N PRO A 8 -20.94 -30.61 -12.25
CA PRO A 8 -20.54 -30.76 -13.63
C PRO A 8 -19.01 -30.85 -13.72
N LYS A 9 -18.51 -31.67 -14.62
CA LYS A 9 -17.09 -31.86 -14.88
C LYS A 9 -16.61 -30.84 -15.95
N VAL A 10 -16.63 -29.57 -15.57
CA VAL A 10 -16.09 -28.47 -16.37
C VAL A 10 -14.81 -27.97 -15.69
N ILE A 11 -13.76 -27.80 -16.48
CA ILE A 11 -12.46 -27.30 -16.04
C ILE A 11 -12.22 -25.97 -16.72
N ILE A 12 -11.78 -24.98 -15.92
CA ILE A 12 -11.28 -23.70 -16.41
C ILE A 12 -9.78 -23.67 -16.09
N SER A 13 -8.99 -23.18 -17.04
CA SER A 13 -7.60 -22.78 -16.78
C SER A 13 -7.30 -21.45 -17.47
N THR A 14 -6.31 -20.75 -16.96
CA THR A 14 -5.93 -19.44 -17.48
C THR A 14 -4.43 -19.34 -17.65
N ASP A 15 -4.01 -18.73 -18.79
CA ASP A 15 -2.64 -18.31 -19.01
C ASP A 15 -2.59 -16.78 -19.01
N LEU A 16 -1.70 -16.21 -18.21
CA LEU A 16 -1.42 -14.79 -18.17
C LEU A 16 -0.15 -14.48 -18.94
N ASN A 17 -0.12 -13.34 -19.64
CA ASN A 17 1.09 -12.86 -20.32
C ASN A 17 2.20 -12.42 -19.33
N SER A 18 1.84 -12.10 -18.09
CA SER A 18 2.74 -11.73 -17.01
C SER A 18 2.07 -12.00 -15.66
N GLU A 19 2.86 -12.14 -14.59
CA GLU A 19 2.36 -12.18 -13.20
C GLU A 19 2.40 -10.79 -12.55
N SER A 20 3.08 -9.81 -13.16
CA SER A 20 3.20 -8.47 -12.61
C SER A 20 2.95 -7.39 -13.67
N PHE A 21 2.27 -6.32 -13.24
CA PHE A 21 1.75 -5.25 -14.10
C PHE A 21 1.95 -3.90 -13.43
N TYR A 22 2.00 -2.83 -14.22
CA TYR A 22 1.89 -1.46 -13.74
C TYR A 22 0.45 -0.93 -13.92
N PRO A 23 0.00 0.04 -13.09
CA PRO A 23 -1.25 0.75 -13.34
C PRO A 23 -1.34 1.28 -14.78
N GLY A 24 -2.50 1.13 -15.40
CA GLY A 24 -2.71 1.48 -16.81
C GLY A 24 -2.33 0.40 -17.83
N GLU A 25 -1.63 -0.67 -17.42
CA GLU A 25 -1.29 -1.76 -18.33
C GLU A 25 -2.45 -2.74 -18.57
N PRO A 26 -2.49 -3.37 -19.75
CA PRO A 26 -3.45 -4.42 -20.05
C PRO A 26 -3.02 -5.76 -19.41
N VAL A 27 -3.92 -6.37 -18.65
CA VAL A 27 -3.82 -7.75 -18.16
C VAL A 27 -4.38 -8.65 -19.26
N ASN A 28 -3.50 -9.24 -20.06
CA ASN A 28 -3.88 -10.14 -21.14
C ASN A 28 -3.96 -11.57 -20.63
N THR A 29 -5.08 -12.23 -20.83
CA THR A 29 -5.29 -13.61 -20.41
C THR A 29 -5.88 -14.45 -21.54
N ARG A 30 -5.46 -15.70 -21.62
CA ARG A 30 -6.11 -16.74 -22.42
C ARG A 30 -6.84 -17.69 -21.50
N ILE A 31 -8.13 -17.83 -21.70
CA ILE A 31 -9.04 -18.65 -20.90
C ILE A 31 -9.33 -19.92 -21.69
N PHE A 32 -9.11 -21.06 -21.08
CA PHE A 32 -9.43 -22.37 -21.64
C PHE A 32 -10.56 -23.00 -20.82
N ILE A 33 -11.55 -23.54 -21.52
CA ILE A 33 -12.66 -24.26 -20.93
C ILE A 33 -12.75 -25.63 -21.60
N SER A 34 -12.77 -26.68 -20.79
CA SER A 34 -13.04 -28.03 -21.25
C SER A 34 -14.20 -28.66 -20.48
N SER A 35 -15.02 -29.45 -21.15
CA SER A 35 -16.15 -30.14 -20.53
C SER A 35 -16.14 -31.63 -20.82
N GLN A 36 -16.38 -32.44 -19.78
CA GLN A 36 -16.56 -33.89 -19.88
C GLN A 36 -18.03 -34.28 -19.82
N ASP A 37 -18.92 -33.39 -19.43
CA ASP A 37 -20.36 -33.61 -19.33
C ASP A 37 -21.12 -32.54 -20.15
N LYS A 38 -22.33 -32.89 -20.57
CA LYS A 38 -23.26 -31.91 -21.15
C LYS A 38 -23.65 -30.89 -20.07
N THR A 39 -23.24 -29.62 -20.24
CA THR A 39 -23.39 -28.56 -19.23
C THR A 39 -23.91 -27.28 -19.89
N LYS A 40 -24.99 -26.70 -19.34
CA LYS A 40 -25.46 -25.37 -19.72
C LYS A 40 -24.68 -24.34 -18.94
N VAL A 41 -24.16 -23.33 -19.62
CA VAL A 41 -23.50 -22.14 -19.05
C VAL A 41 -24.38 -20.94 -19.36
N ARG A 42 -24.69 -20.11 -18.35
CA ARG A 42 -25.45 -18.88 -18.52
C ARG A 42 -24.56 -17.70 -18.93
N ALA A 43 -23.38 -17.64 -18.35
CA ALA A 43 -22.38 -16.62 -18.68
C ALA A 43 -21.00 -17.08 -18.26
N GLY A 44 -20.00 -16.59 -18.95
CA GLY A 44 -18.60 -16.62 -18.49
C GLY A 44 -18.14 -15.20 -18.28
N THR A 45 -17.66 -14.88 -17.07
CA THR A 45 -17.13 -13.55 -16.74
C THR A 45 -15.70 -13.63 -16.24
N VAL A 46 -14.91 -12.63 -16.58
CA VAL A 46 -13.56 -12.43 -16.04
C VAL A 46 -13.56 -11.15 -15.21
N ASN A 47 -13.09 -11.26 -13.99
CA ASN A 47 -13.07 -10.16 -13.03
C ASN A 47 -11.62 -9.85 -12.64
N LEU A 48 -11.27 -8.57 -12.63
CA LEU A 48 -10.05 -8.07 -12.03
C LEU A 48 -10.42 -7.38 -10.72
N ILE A 49 -9.94 -7.92 -9.59
CA ILE A 49 -10.40 -7.53 -8.26
C ILE A 49 -9.21 -7.11 -7.42
N CYS A 50 -9.27 -5.88 -6.86
CA CYS A 50 -8.40 -5.45 -5.77
C CYS A 50 -9.15 -5.57 -4.46
N THR A 51 -8.58 -6.31 -3.52
CA THR A 51 -9.15 -6.51 -2.19
C THR A 51 -8.25 -5.91 -1.13
N GLU A 52 -8.83 -5.09 -0.24
CA GLU A 52 -8.18 -4.64 0.99
C GLU A 52 -8.59 -5.49 2.19
N VAL A 53 -7.70 -5.58 3.16
CA VAL A 53 -7.99 -6.16 4.48
C VAL A 53 -7.88 -5.05 5.52
N TYR A 54 -8.95 -4.79 6.25
CA TYR A 54 -9.00 -3.75 7.28
C TYR A 54 -9.76 -4.20 8.52
N TRP A 55 -9.71 -3.40 9.58
CA TRP A 55 -10.42 -3.67 10.84
C TRP A 55 -11.49 -2.61 11.07
N LYS A 56 -12.67 -3.07 11.51
CA LYS A 56 -13.78 -2.20 11.91
C LYS A 56 -14.30 -2.58 13.29
N LEU A 57 -14.83 -1.60 13.99
CA LEU A 57 -15.55 -1.84 15.23
C LEU A 57 -16.93 -2.41 14.91
N VAL A 58 -17.26 -3.53 15.54
CA VAL A 58 -18.58 -4.16 15.44
C VAL A 58 -19.14 -4.28 16.86
N SER A 59 -20.35 -3.78 17.08
CA SER A 59 -21.06 -3.88 18.35
C SER A 59 -22.28 -4.80 18.22
N ASP A 60 -22.47 -5.68 19.18
CA ASP A 60 -23.66 -6.53 19.33
C ASP A 60 -24.65 -5.96 20.38
N GLY A 61 -24.46 -4.69 20.77
CA GLY A 61 -25.26 -3.99 21.80
C GLY A 61 -24.76 -4.21 23.23
N LYS A 62 -23.93 -5.21 23.49
CA LYS A 62 -23.30 -5.48 24.80
C LYS A 62 -21.79 -5.35 24.78
N HIS A 63 -21.18 -5.74 23.67
CA HIS A 63 -19.73 -5.73 23.51
C HIS A 63 -19.34 -5.07 22.19
N THR A 64 -18.26 -4.31 22.22
CA THR A 64 -17.62 -3.75 21.01
C THR A 64 -16.30 -4.46 20.78
N ARG A 65 -16.10 -4.98 19.57
CA ARG A 65 -14.86 -5.69 19.19
C ARG A 65 -14.35 -5.26 17.84
N ASN A 66 -13.04 -5.31 17.67
CA ASN A 66 -12.42 -5.15 16.37
C ASN A 66 -12.60 -6.42 15.54
N GLN A 67 -13.19 -6.29 14.36
CA GLN A 67 -13.38 -7.37 13.42
C GLN A 67 -12.53 -7.14 12.17
N LYS A 68 -11.73 -8.14 11.79
CA LYS A 68 -11.01 -8.16 10.52
C LYS A 68 -12.02 -8.37 9.39
N THR A 69 -11.98 -7.50 8.39
CA THR A 69 -12.92 -7.46 7.26
C THR A 69 -12.13 -7.40 5.96
N LYS A 70 -12.71 -7.94 4.90
CA LYS A 70 -12.23 -7.77 3.53
C LYS A 70 -13.23 -6.90 2.77
N GLY A 71 -12.71 -6.00 1.94
CA GLY A 71 -13.52 -5.18 1.05
C GLY A 71 -12.88 -5.10 -0.33
N ASP A 72 -13.69 -5.05 -1.37
CA ASP A 72 -13.19 -4.80 -2.72
C ASP A 72 -13.01 -3.29 -2.91
N LEU A 73 -11.80 -2.87 -3.26
CA LEU A 73 -11.48 -1.49 -3.65
C LEU A 73 -11.80 -1.26 -5.12
N TYR A 74 -11.48 -2.25 -5.95
CA TYR A 74 -11.78 -2.27 -7.38
C TYR A 74 -12.38 -3.60 -7.77
N ARG A 75 -13.36 -3.54 -8.67
CA ARG A 75 -13.90 -4.70 -9.36
C ARG A 75 -14.23 -4.29 -10.80
N ILE A 76 -13.53 -4.89 -11.73
CA ILE A 76 -13.79 -4.73 -13.17
C ILE A 76 -14.25 -6.09 -13.66
N GLU A 77 -15.44 -6.14 -14.26
CA GLU A 77 -16.04 -7.37 -14.77
C GLU A 77 -16.29 -7.25 -16.26
N GLU A 78 -15.86 -8.26 -17.02
CA GLU A 78 -16.13 -8.38 -18.44
C GLU A 78 -16.70 -9.75 -18.78
N GLU A 79 -17.71 -9.79 -19.64
CA GLU A 79 -18.22 -11.03 -20.19
C GLU A 79 -17.30 -11.54 -21.31
N PHE A 80 -16.97 -12.84 -21.29
CA PHE A 80 -16.21 -13.48 -22.35
C PHE A 80 -16.94 -14.66 -23.00
N LEU A 81 -18.02 -15.16 -22.39
CA LEU A 81 -18.83 -16.27 -22.90
C LEU A 81 -20.30 -15.97 -22.67
N THR A 82 -21.07 -15.90 -23.75
CA THR A 82 -22.55 -15.78 -23.76
C THR A 82 -23.19 -17.12 -23.40
N PRO A 83 -24.52 -17.13 -23.13
CA PRO A 83 -25.23 -18.37 -22.83
C PRO A 83 -24.98 -19.45 -23.89
N THR A 84 -24.47 -20.60 -23.46
CA THR A 84 -24.08 -21.69 -24.35
C THR A 84 -24.28 -23.07 -23.70
N GLU A 85 -24.24 -24.11 -24.50
CA GLU A 85 -24.26 -25.50 -24.05
C GLU A 85 -22.93 -26.17 -24.42
N LEU A 86 -22.22 -26.63 -23.40
CA LEU A 86 -20.98 -27.40 -23.53
C LEU A 86 -21.33 -28.89 -23.64
N PHE A 87 -20.72 -29.60 -24.58
CA PHE A 87 -20.84 -31.04 -24.74
C PHE A 87 -19.58 -31.76 -24.28
N PRO A 88 -19.65 -33.07 -24.00
CA PRO A 88 -18.45 -33.86 -23.71
C PRO A 88 -17.41 -33.71 -24.83
N GLY A 89 -16.17 -33.37 -24.46
CA GLY A 89 -15.07 -33.10 -25.39
C GLY A 89 -15.04 -31.69 -25.95
N THR A 90 -15.95 -30.78 -25.52
CA THR A 90 -15.86 -29.37 -25.90
C THR A 90 -14.59 -28.75 -25.33
N GLU A 91 -13.83 -28.05 -26.18
CA GLU A 91 -12.70 -27.21 -25.82
C GLU A 91 -12.92 -25.82 -26.40
N ILE A 92 -12.90 -24.80 -25.55
CA ILE A 92 -13.04 -23.40 -25.91
C ILE A 92 -11.80 -22.64 -25.46
N SER A 93 -11.26 -21.78 -26.31
CA SER A 93 -10.18 -20.87 -25.98
C SER A 93 -10.60 -19.44 -26.32
N VAL A 94 -10.54 -18.53 -25.34
CA VAL A 94 -10.90 -17.12 -25.49
C VAL A 94 -9.76 -16.24 -25.01
N GLN A 95 -9.41 -15.21 -25.77
CA GLN A 95 -8.47 -14.17 -25.33
C GLN A 95 -9.24 -12.98 -24.79
N LYS A 96 -8.79 -12.45 -23.67
CA LYS A 96 -9.30 -11.23 -23.05
C LYS A 96 -8.16 -10.32 -22.62
N SER A 97 -8.44 -9.02 -22.64
CA SER A 97 -7.53 -7.97 -22.21
C SER A 97 -8.30 -7.01 -21.33
N ILE A 98 -7.94 -6.90 -20.04
CA ILE A 98 -8.57 -5.99 -19.09
C ILE A 98 -7.53 -4.95 -18.70
N ILE A 99 -7.86 -3.67 -18.85
CA ILE A 99 -6.95 -2.58 -18.50
C ILE A 99 -7.02 -2.33 -16.98
N LEU A 100 -5.87 -2.37 -16.31
CA LEU A 100 -5.74 -1.88 -14.94
C LEU A 100 -6.04 -0.38 -14.89
N PRO A 101 -6.87 0.13 -13.97
CA PRO A 101 -7.03 1.57 -13.79
C PRO A 101 -5.68 2.26 -13.56
N ALA A 102 -5.53 3.47 -14.10
CA ALA A 102 -4.28 4.24 -13.95
C ALA A 102 -3.98 4.62 -12.50
N ASP A 103 -5.01 4.67 -11.65
CA ASP A 103 -4.96 4.95 -10.21
C ASP A 103 -4.96 3.68 -9.35
N SER A 104 -4.71 2.50 -9.96
CA SER A 104 -4.66 1.23 -9.24
C SER A 104 -3.62 1.26 -8.12
N PRO A 105 -4.00 0.90 -6.88
CA PRO A 105 -3.03 0.77 -5.80
C PRO A 105 -2.09 -0.41 -6.06
N PRO A 106 -0.84 -0.33 -5.60
CA PRO A 106 0.08 -1.45 -5.70
C PRO A 106 -0.35 -2.61 -4.80
N THR A 107 0.13 -3.81 -5.11
CA THR A 107 0.04 -4.95 -4.19
C THR A 107 0.92 -4.68 -2.98
N ILE A 108 0.35 -4.74 -1.76
CA ILE A 108 1.05 -4.47 -0.50
C ILE A 108 0.80 -5.60 0.49
N SER A 109 1.86 -6.06 1.12
CA SER A 109 1.83 -6.99 2.24
C SER A 109 2.59 -6.39 3.41
N GLY A 110 1.95 -5.45 4.13
CA GLY A 110 2.48 -4.76 5.29
C GLY A 110 2.10 -5.43 6.62
N ARG A 111 2.44 -4.79 7.72
CA ARG A 111 2.06 -5.24 9.07
C ARG A 111 0.55 -5.12 9.32
N VAL A 112 -0.05 -4.07 8.81
CA VAL A 112 -1.47 -3.74 8.97
C VAL A 112 -2.14 -3.62 7.62
N VAL A 113 -1.52 -2.95 6.66
CA VAL A 113 -2.05 -2.75 5.31
C VAL A 113 -1.79 -3.98 4.46
N ASN A 114 -2.87 -4.54 3.89
CA ASN A 114 -2.79 -5.65 2.94
C ASN A 114 -3.72 -5.38 1.77
N LEU A 115 -3.14 -5.18 0.59
CA LEU A 115 -3.80 -5.00 -0.69
C LEU A 115 -3.40 -6.13 -1.63
N SER A 116 -4.37 -6.83 -2.19
CA SER A 116 -4.11 -7.95 -3.10
C SER A 116 -4.97 -7.86 -4.34
N TRP A 117 -4.36 -8.15 -5.49
CA TRP A 117 -5.02 -8.22 -6.76
C TRP A 117 -5.19 -9.66 -7.22
N GLN A 118 -6.33 -9.97 -7.81
CA GLN A 118 -6.60 -11.28 -8.42
C GLN A 118 -7.39 -11.14 -9.72
N LEU A 119 -7.09 -12.01 -10.66
CA LEU A 119 -7.95 -12.33 -11.78
C LEU A 119 -8.86 -13.48 -11.34
N ASP A 120 -10.18 -13.33 -11.47
CA ASP A 120 -11.19 -14.37 -11.16
C ASP A 120 -12.01 -14.66 -12.41
N VAL A 121 -11.77 -15.80 -13.04
CA VAL A 121 -12.56 -16.29 -14.17
C VAL A 121 -13.66 -17.17 -13.62
N LYS A 122 -14.90 -16.84 -13.96
CA LYS A 122 -16.11 -17.46 -13.44
C LYS A 122 -17.00 -17.98 -14.55
N LEU A 123 -17.51 -19.19 -14.40
CA LEU A 123 -18.63 -19.73 -15.19
C LEU A 123 -19.86 -19.85 -14.32
N ASP A 124 -20.93 -19.17 -14.73
CA ASP A 124 -22.25 -19.29 -14.12
C ASP A 124 -22.99 -20.50 -14.69
N ILE A 125 -23.21 -21.51 -13.84
CA ILE A 125 -23.84 -22.77 -14.22
C ILE A 125 -25.17 -22.92 -13.48
N PRO A 126 -26.31 -23.00 -14.20
CA PRO A 126 -27.63 -23.12 -13.57
C PRO A 126 -27.73 -24.29 -12.61
N LYS A 127 -28.37 -24.07 -11.48
CA LYS A 127 -28.67 -25.10 -10.45
C LYS A 127 -27.47 -25.75 -9.78
N THR A 128 -26.27 -25.22 -9.97
CA THR A 128 -25.06 -25.67 -9.30
C THR A 128 -24.30 -24.49 -8.71
N ARG A 129 -23.14 -24.74 -8.08
CA ARG A 129 -22.21 -23.66 -7.71
C ARG A 129 -21.43 -23.22 -8.95
N ASP A 130 -21.20 -21.93 -9.06
CA ASP A 130 -20.31 -21.36 -10.07
C ASP A 130 -18.93 -22.01 -10.00
N ILE A 131 -18.28 -22.10 -11.15
CA ILE A 131 -16.90 -22.59 -11.24
C ILE A 131 -16.00 -21.37 -11.36
N HIS A 132 -14.95 -21.34 -10.56
CA HIS A 132 -13.99 -20.25 -10.51
C HIS A 132 -12.58 -20.77 -10.75
N GLU A 133 -11.81 -20.01 -11.51
CA GLU A 133 -10.35 -20.11 -11.59
C GLU A 133 -9.77 -18.75 -11.17
N LYS A 134 -8.91 -18.76 -10.14
CA LYS A 134 -8.36 -17.52 -9.54
C LYS A 134 -6.85 -17.50 -9.67
N ARG A 135 -6.34 -16.40 -10.17
CA ARG A 135 -4.91 -16.13 -10.28
C ARG A 135 -4.57 -14.84 -9.53
N ALA A 136 -3.62 -14.92 -8.61
CA ALA A 136 -3.04 -13.73 -8.02
C ALA A 136 -2.19 -13.01 -9.07
N ILE A 137 -2.27 -11.67 -9.07
CA ILE A 137 -1.39 -10.82 -9.85
C ILE A 137 -0.73 -9.80 -8.94
N ILE A 138 0.43 -9.29 -9.34
CA ILE A 138 1.18 -8.27 -8.63
C ILE A 138 1.02 -6.96 -9.40
N VAL A 139 0.48 -5.94 -8.75
CA VAL A 139 0.50 -4.57 -9.27
C VAL A 139 1.66 -3.85 -8.62
N ARG A 140 2.61 -3.41 -9.45
CA ARG A 140 3.81 -2.69 -9.02
C ARG A 140 3.48 -1.21 -8.79
N PRO A 141 4.14 -0.54 -7.84
CA PRO A 141 4.02 0.91 -7.71
C PRO A 141 4.57 1.59 -8.96
N ILE A 142 3.94 2.67 -9.38
CA ILE A 142 4.55 3.60 -10.33
C ILE A 142 5.58 4.38 -9.51
N THR A 143 6.85 4.12 -9.76
CA THR A 143 7.89 5.03 -9.29
C THR A 143 7.76 6.27 -10.16
N MET A 144 7.14 7.33 -9.64
CA MET A 144 7.17 8.61 -10.32
C MET A 144 8.66 9.00 -10.39
N ALA A 145 9.26 8.88 -11.57
CA ALA A 145 10.43 9.68 -11.87
C ALA A 145 10.04 11.10 -11.52
N THR A 146 10.80 11.75 -10.65
CA THR A 146 10.58 13.13 -10.20
C THR A 146 10.03 13.92 -11.38
N PRO A 147 8.81 14.51 -11.32
CA PRO A 147 8.43 15.45 -12.34
C PRO A 147 9.56 16.47 -12.34
N VAL A 148 10.20 16.67 -13.49
CA VAL A 148 11.04 17.85 -13.71
C VAL A 148 10.06 18.99 -13.49
N MET A 149 10.08 19.57 -12.30
CA MET A 149 9.31 20.75 -11.98
C MET A 149 9.84 21.82 -12.92
N ASP A 150 8.98 22.24 -13.81
CA ASP A 150 9.15 23.47 -14.55
C ASP A 150 9.46 24.58 -13.51
N ASP A 151 10.58 25.29 -13.69
CA ASP A 151 11.22 26.18 -12.72
C ASP A 151 10.39 27.42 -12.32
N GLY A 152 9.07 27.35 -12.34
CA GLY A 152 8.16 28.49 -12.26
C GLY A 152 7.34 28.67 -10.99
N GLU A 153 7.06 27.65 -10.18
CA GLU A 153 6.14 27.87 -9.06
C GLU A 153 6.45 27.02 -7.82
N PHE A 154 6.82 27.75 -6.75
CA PHE A 154 6.96 27.31 -5.37
C PHE A 154 8.06 26.28 -5.08
N ALA A 155 9.24 26.82 -4.78
CA ALA A 155 10.11 26.25 -3.77
C ALA A 155 9.28 26.10 -2.47
N ARG A 156 8.52 25.02 -2.32
CA ARG A 156 8.01 24.60 -1.03
C ARG A 156 9.23 24.50 -0.16
N SER A 157 9.26 25.30 0.89
CA SER A 157 10.35 25.25 1.85
C SER A 157 10.47 23.82 2.35
N ASN A 158 11.49 23.08 1.89
CA ASN A 158 11.82 21.75 2.41
C ASN A 158 12.23 21.83 3.89
N ARG A 159 11.80 22.88 4.57
CA ARG A 159 12.07 23.21 5.95
C ARG A 159 10.78 23.22 6.76
N ILE A 160 10.73 22.47 7.83
CA ILE A 160 9.70 22.55 8.86
C ILE A 160 10.34 22.93 10.19
N THR A 161 9.64 23.75 10.96
CA THR A 161 10.09 24.19 12.28
C THR A 161 9.07 23.89 13.35
N LYS A 162 9.57 23.63 14.57
CA LYS A 162 8.74 23.51 15.77
C LYS A 162 9.41 24.26 16.91
N SER A 163 8.66 25.10 17.59
CA SER A 163 9.10 25.97 18.67
C SER A 163 8.39 25.64 19.97
N ASN A 164 9.10 25.70 21.07
CA ASN A 164 8.57 25.71 22.43
C ASN A 164 9.46 26.60 23.33
N ASP A 165 9.21 26.57 24.66
CA ASP A 165 9.95 27.37 25.63
C ASP A 165 11.43 26.92 25.75
N GLU A 166 11.74 25.69 25.37
CA GLU A 166 13.10 25.13 25.49
C GLU A 166 13.97 25.45 24.28
N GLY A 167 13.34 25.63 23.10
CA GLY A 167 14.09 25.91 21.88
C GLY A 167 13.26 25.83 20.60
N ASP A 168 13.97 25.97 19.50
CA ASP A 168 13.46 25.81 18.16
C ASP A 168 14.16 24.63 17.48
N LEU A 169 13.38 23.76 16.86
CA LEU A 169 13.86 22.66 16.03
C LEU A 169 13.53 22.96 14.58
N ALA A 170 14.41 22.59 13.66
CA ALA A 170 14.14 22.63 12.24
C ALA A 170 14.66 21.35 11.56
N LEU A 171 13.82 20.76 10.72
CA LEU A 171 14.21 19.75 9.74
C LEU A 171 14.20 20.38 8.35
N ILE A 172 15.29 20.19 7.63
CA ILE A 172 15.47 20.65 6.26
C ILE A 172 15.88 19.44 5.46
N LEU A 173 15.06 19.04 4.48
CA LEU A 173 15.33 17.93 3.60
C LEU A 173 15.87 18.42 2.25
N ASP A 174 16.76 17.66 1.63
CA ASP A 174 17.24 17.94 0.27
C ASP A 174 16.13 17.69 -0.76
N SER A 175 15.17 16.81 -0.42
CA SER A 175 13.96 16.52 -1.20
C SER A 175 12.82 16.11 -0.27
N ASP A 176 11.59 16.52 -0.58
CA ASP A 176 10.36 16.05 0.08
C ASP A 176 9.83 14.72 -0.50
N HIS A 177 10.53 14.19 -1.52
CA HIS A 177 10.24 12.90 -2.14
C HIS A 177 11.38 11.91 -1.84
N GLY A 178 10.99 10.76 -1.32
CA GLY A 178 11.87 9.61 -1.17
C GLY A 178 11.72 8.65 -2.35
N ILE A 179 12.76 7.90 -2.64
CA ILE A 179 12.77 6.85 -3.67
C ILE A 179 13.19 5.54 -3.00
N ALA A 180 12.39 4.49 -3.15
CA ALA A 180 12.73 3.16 -2.64
C ALA A 180 14.13 2.71 -3.16
N GLY A 181 14.95 2.18 -2.26
CA GLY A 181 16.33 1.79 -2.55
C GLY A 181 17.34 2.94 -2.60
N LYS A 182 16.93 4.18 -2.28
CA LYS A 182 17.81 5.35 -2.25
C LYS A 182 17.94 5.93 -0.84
N THR A 183 18.88 6.83 -0.69
CA THR A 183 19.05 7.62 0.55
C THR A 183 18.28 8.93 0.48
N LEU A 184 17.73 9.32 1.62
CA LEU A 184 17.12 10.62 1.86
C LEU A 184 18.03 11.40 2.80
N SER A 185 18.52 12.56 2.36
CA SER A 185 19.46 13.39 3.12
C SER A 185 18.84 14.71 3.53
N GLY A 186 19.45 15.33 4.52
CA GLY A 186 19.01 16.62 5.01
C GLY A 186 19.83 17.12 6.19
N ARG A 187 19.29 18.14 6.85
CA ARG A 187 19.89 18.80 8.00
C ARG A 187 18.90 18.94 9.14
N PHE A 188 19.33 18.60 10.34
CA PHE A 188 18.60 18.85 11.58
C PHE A 188 19.25 20.01 12.32
N GLU A 189 18.47 21.02 12.71
CA GLU A 189 18.95 22.22 13.39
C GLU A 189 18.22 22.37 14.73
N VAL A 190 18.96 22.82 15.73
CA VAL A 190 18.48 23.11 17.07
C VAL A 190 18.99 24.48 17.51
N MET A 191 18.10 25.31 18.05
CA MET A 191 18.43 26.56 18.72
C MET A 191 17.83 26.53 20.13
N ALA A 192 18.67 26.47 21.15
CA ALA A 192 18.22 26.41 22.54
C ALA A 192 17.85 27.79 23.07
N LYS A 193 16.75 27.89 23.82
CA LYS A 193 16.27 29.09 24.50
C LYS A 193 16.58 29.09 26.00
N GLN A 194 16.83 27.89 26.56
CA GLN A 194 17.21 27.68 27.96
C GLN A 194 18.20 26.53 28.06
N ASP A 195 18.76 26.34 29.27
CA ASP A 195 19.61 25.19 29.55
C ASP A 195 18.83 23.89 29.34
N THR A 196 19.29 23.06 28.42
CA THR A 196 18.63 21.81 28.07
C THR A 196 19.64 20.69 27.91
N SER A 197 19.55 19.66 28.74
CA SER A 197 20.37 18.46 28.60
C SER A 197 19.54 17.36 27.95
N VAL A 198 20.11 16.69 26.94
CA VAL A 198 19.48 15.59 26.21
C VAL A 198 20.42 14.39 26.20
N ASP A 199 19.84 13.20 26.26
CA ASP A 199 20.59 11.93 26.22
C ASP A 199 21.07 11.63 24.81
N SER A 200 20.27 12.00 23.80
CA SER A 200 20.65 11.83 22.41
C SER A 200 19.94 12.81 21.47
N VAL A 201 20.60 13.06 20.35
CA VAL A 201 20.04 13.74 19.18
C VAL A 201 20.00 12.73 18.05
N ARG A 202 18.83 12.48 17.47
CA ARG A 202 18.67 11.51 16.38
C ARG A 202 17.63 11.93 15.35
N VAL A 203 17.74 11.34 14.18
CA VAL A 203 16.73 11.46 13.12
C VAL A 203 16.26 10.08 12.72
N GLU A 204 14.94 9.91 12.63
CA GLU A 204 14.27 8.66 12.30
C GLU A 204 13.48 8.80 11.00
N LEU A 205 13.51 7.75 10.17
CA LEU A 205 12.58 7.53 9.07
C LEU A 205 11.45 6.64 9.57
N GLU A 206 10.25 7.16 9.63
CA GLU A 206 9.08 6.46 10.15
C GLU A 206 8.09 6.15 9.04
N MET A 207 7.51 4.95 9.08
CA MET A 207 6.39 4.53 8.27
C MET A 207 5.18 4.26 9.16
N ASN A 208 4.05 4.88 8.84
CA ASN A 208 2.77 4.62 9.48
C ASN A 208 1.87 3.89 8.50
N GLU A 209 1.43 2.69 8.87
CA GLU A 209 0.38 1.95 8.19
C GLU A 209 -0.92 2.10 8.95
N SER A 210 -2.02 2.32 8.24
CA SER A 210 -3.36 2.32 8.82
C SER A 210 -4.32 1.48 7.98
N ALA A 211 -5.16 0.68 8.65
CA ALA A 211 -6.18 -0.13 7.99
C ALA A 211 -7.45 -0.17 8.86
N GLY A 212 -8.37 0.76 8.61
CA GLY A 212 -9.55 1.00 9.43
C GLY A 212 -9.19 1.44 10.83
N THR A 213 -9.55 0.64 11.85
CA THR A 213 -9.29 0.95 13.26
C THR A 213 -7.92 0.52 13.76
N LYS A 214 -7.11 -0.14 12.93
CA LYS A 214 -5.74 -0.52 13.28
C LYS A 214 -4.71 0.35 12.59
N SER A 215 -3.66 0.66 13.33
CA SER A 215 -2.47 1.32 12.80
C SER A 215 -1.20 0.66 13.34
N SER A 216 -0.11 0.84 12.62
CA SER A 216 1.23 0.40 13.02
C SER A 216 2.23 1.47 12.63
N LYS A 217 3.06 1.86 13.58
CA LYS A 217 4.19 2.74 13.36
C LYS A 217 5.47 1.91 13.38
N THR A 218 6.34 2.12 12.41
CA THR A 218 7.62 1.43 12.27
C THR A 218 8.71 2.47 12.05
N VAL A 219 9.75 2.44 12.87
CA VAL A 219 11.01 3.13 12.55
C VAL A 219 11.74 2.23 11.55
N VAL A 220 11.92 2.74 10.34
CA VAL A 220 12.48 1.99 9.20
C VAL A 220 13.99 2.15 9.16
N ASP A 221 14.47 3.36 9.42
CA ASP A 221 15.89 3.67 9.57
C ASP A 221 16.07 4.79 10.59
N MET A 222 17.26 4.87 11.19
CA MET A 222 17.59 5.85 12.20
C MET A 222 19.09 6.18 12.15
N VAL A 223 19.39 7.45 12.27
CA VAL A 223 20.76 7.93 12.49
C VAL A 223 20.87 8.68 13.80
N GLN A 224 21.82 8.26 14.65
CA GLN A 224 22.19 8.96 15.85
C GLN A 224 23.22 10.02 15.52
N LEU A 225 22.93 11.28 15.85
CA LEU A 225 23.74 12.45 15.50
C LEU A 225 24.71 12.82 16.60
N GLU A 226 24.24 12.80 17.85
CA GLU A 226 25.06 13.12 19.02
C GLU A 226 24.49 12.47 20.30
N ASN A 227 25.33 12.23 21.29
CA ASN A 227 24.96 11.68 22.61
C ASN A 227 25.35 12.66 23.70
N GLU A 228 24.57 12.67 24.80
CA GLU A 228 24.85 13.37 26.05
C GLU A 228 25.31 14.83 25.85
N ILE A 229 24.42 15.63 25.23
CA ILE A 229 24.72 17.04 24.96
C ILE A 229 23.92 17.97 25.87
N THR A 230 24.57 19.01 26.36
CA THR A 230 23.91 20.14 27.04
C THR A 230 23.96 21.37 26.17
N PHE A 231 22.82 21.95 25.93
CA PHE A 231 22.64 23.20 25.23
C PHE A 231 22.50 24.33 26.25
N PHE A 232 23.16 25.46 25.97
CA PHE A 232 23.00 26.70 26.72
C PHE A 232 22.10 27.68 25.93
N PRO A 233 21.46 28.65 26.58
CA PRO A 233 20.62 29.63 25.91
C PRO A 233 21.37 30.33 24.76
N GLY A 234 20.74 30.40 23.59
CA GLY A 234 21.31 30.94 22.36
C GLY A 234 22.26 30.00 21.60
N ALA A 235 22.55 28.82 22.14
CA ALA A 235 23.36 27.84 21.43
C ALA A 235 22.61 27.32 20.18
N GLN A 236 23.33 27.33 19.05
CA GLN A 236 22.86 26.76 17.79
C GLN A 236 23.73 25.56 17.41
N ARG A 237 23.08 24.48 17.01
CA ARG A 237 23.74 23.29 16.50
C ARG A 237 23.02 22.80 15.25
N GLN A 238 23.79 22.22 14.33
CA GLN A 238 23.27 21.60 13.12
C GLN A 238 24.04 20.31 12.82
N TRP A 239 23.32 19.32 12.30
CA TRP A 239 23.87 18.04 11.87
C TRP A 239 23.33 17.66 10.50
N LEU A 240 24.19 17.18 9.64
CA LEU A 240 23.80 16.54 8.40
C LEU A 240 23.43 15.09 8.72
N PHE A 241 22.42 14.58 8.03
CA PHE A 241 22.00 13.18 8.16
C PHE A 241 21.69 12.56 6.81
N SER A 242 21.71 11.23 6.78
CA SER A 242 21.31 10.42 5.64
C SER A 242 20.59 9.19 6.14
N LEU A 243 19.38 8.93 5.61
CA LEU A 243 18.52 7.80 5.97
C LEU A 243 18.32 6.91 4.75
N ASN A 244 18.36 5.59 4.94
CA ASN A 244 18.18 4.63 3.88
C ASN A 244 16.70 4.26 3.75
N ILE A 245 16.17 4.34 2.53
CA ILE A 245 14.84 3.86 2.19
C ILE A 245 14.99 2.45 1.60
N PRO A 246 14.38 1.40 2.21
CA PRO A 246 14.48 0.04 1.66
C PRO A 246 13.92 -0.07 0.24
N ASP A 247 14.50 -0.97 -0.58
CA ASP A 247 13.98 -1.27 -1.93
C ASP A 247 12.52 -1.75 -1.91
N SER A 248 12.12 -2.44 -0.82
CA SER A 248 10.77 -2.96 -0.61
C SER A 248 9.82 -1.95 0.04
N ALA A 249 10.23 -0.70 0.22
CA ALA A 249 9.40 0.33 0.83
C ALA A 249 8.11 0.53 0.01
N PRO A 250 6.92 0.40 0.62
CA PRO A 250 5.68 0.67 -0.08
C PRO A 250 5.54 2.16 -0.36
N PRO A 251 4.92 2.57 -1.48
CA PRO A 251 4.67 3.98 -1.75
C PRO A 251 3.69 4.57 -0.74
N SER A 252 3.75 5.90 -0.59
CA SER A 252 2.71 6.63 0.12
C SER A 252 1.38 6.52 -0.63
N PHE A 253 0.30 6.16 0.05
CA PHE A 253 -1.03 6.16 -0.53
C PHE A 253 -2.11 6.34 0.55
N PHE A 254 -3.28 6.74 0.08
CA PHE A 254 -4.51 6.76 0.87
C PHE A 254 -5.65 6.27 -0.01
N MET A 255 -6.25 5.12 0.31
CA MET A 255 -7.35 4.54 -0.46
C MET A 255 -8.21 3.62 0.39
N GLY A 256 -9.54 3.75 0.24
CA GLY A 256 -10.49 2.97 1.01
C GLY A 256 -10.33 3.16 2.51
N ASN A 257 -10.07 2.08 3.23
CA ASN A 257 -9.80 2.09 4.67
C ASN A 257 -8.30 1.99 4.99
N SER A 258 -7.43 2.04 3.97
CA SER A 258 -5.99 1.76 4.11
C SER A 258 -5.15 2.96 3.72
N SER A 259 -4.07 3.22 4.46
CA SER A 259 -3.06 4.23 4.12
C SER A 259 -1.65 3.81 4.53
N VAL A 260 -0.67 4.31 3.78
CA VAL A 260 0.75 4.30 4.14
C VAL A 260 1.26 5.73 4.06
N GLU A 261 1.81 6.20 5.17
CA GLU A 261 2.38 7.53 5.31
C GLU A 261 3.82 7.43 5.78
N TRP A 262 4.68 8.27 5.22
CA TRP A 262 6.07 8.35 5.58
C TRP A 262 6.40 9.71 6.18
N ARG A 263 7.31 9.72 7.15
CA ARG A 263 7.80 10.96 7.76
C ARG A 263 9.25 10.83 8.21
N VAL A 264 9.95 11.94 8.18
CA VAL A 264 11.24 12.10 8.85
C VAL A 264 10.99 12.81 10.16
N LYS A 265 11.60 12.33 11.24
CA LYS A 265 11.44 12.88 12.57
C LYS A 265 12.79 13.20 13.20
N GLY A 266 13.04 14.49 13.52
CA GLY A 266 14.17 14.94 14.31
C GLY A 266 13.79 14.95 15.80
N ILE A 267 14.62 14.38 16.66
CA ILE A 267 14.30 14.13 18.07
C ILE A 267 15.45 14.56 18.96
N LEU A 268 15.12 15.35 19.99
CA LEU A 268 15.93 15.53 21.19
C LEU A 268 15.35 14.61 22.26
N ASP A 269 16.06 13.53 22.55
CA ASP A 269 15.68 12.51 23.54
C ASP A 269 16.05 12.99 24.92
N LYS A 270 15.08 12.99 25.85
CA LYS A 270 15.27 13.50 27.21
C LYS A 270 14.99 12.43 28.25
N ARG A 271 15.97 12.18 29.08
CA ARG A 271 15.84 11.25 30.20
C ARG A 271 14.73 11.73 31.17
N ARG A 272 13.68 10.96 31.32
CA ARG A 272 12.55 11.22 32.23
C ARG A 272 11.57 12.32 31.82
N TRP A 273 11.72 12.92 30.64
CA TRP A 273 10.84 13.95 30.13
C TRP A 273 10.32 13.56 28.75
N LYS A 274 9.28 14.23 28.30
CA LYS A 274 8.78 14.04 26.94
C LYS A 274 9.82 14.55 25.93
N ASP A 275 10.14 13.73 24.94
CA ASP A 275 10.99 14.12 23.81
C ASP A 275 10.50 15.38 23.14
N PHE A 276 11.43 16.25 22.77
CA PHE A 276 11.12 17.37 21.90
C PHE A 276 11.47 16.98 20.47
N SER A 277 10.48 16.98 19.58
CA SER A 277 10.65 16.49 18.21
C SER A 277 9.90 17.33 17.21
N VAL A 278 10.42 17.35 15.98
CA VAL A 278 9.80 17.93 14.79
C VAL A 278 9.65 16.84 13.73
N GLU A 279 8.55 16.84 12.97
CA GLU A 279 8.23 15.80 11.98
C GLU A 279 7.99 16.46 10.63
N TYR A 280 8.57 15.87 9.57
CA TYR A 280 8.39 16.29 8.19
C TYR A 280 7.74 15.14 7.39
N PRO A 281 6.52 15.31 6.85
CA PRO A 281 5.90 14.31 5.98
C PRO A 281 6.62 14.25 4.63
N ILE A 282 6.92 13.05 4.16
CA ILE A 282 7.53 12.81 2.85
C ILE A 282 6.63 11.92 2.00
N ARG A 283 6.86 11.90 0.70
CA ARG A 283 6.22 11.00 -0.26
C ARG A 283 7.23 9.99 -0.79
N LEU A 284 6.81 8.75 -0.87
CA LEU A 284 7.51 7.66 -1.56
C LEU A 284 6.70 7.21 -2.75
#